data_4ef373f46d3e17a6886d24601ec1adb9
#
_entry.id   4ef373f46d3e17a6886d24601ec1adb9
#
_cell.length_a   1.000
_cell.length_b   1.000
_cell.length_c   1.000
_cell.angle_alpha   90.00
_cell.angle_beta   90.00
_cell.angle_gamma   90.00
#
_symmetry.space_group_name_H-M   'P 1'
#
loop_
_entity.id
_entity.type
_entity.pdbx_description
1 polymer ?
#
loop_
_entity_poly.entity_id
_entity_poly.type
_entity_poly.pdbx_seq_one_letter_code
_entity_poly.pdbx_strand_id
1 'polypeptide(L)'
;TRTLSGGMKRRLLVAKSMVHRPPILILDEPTAGVDIELRQQLWAYIRKLNEHGTTIILTTHYLEEAEELCDTIAIVNHGEIIRCAPTKEILSDADSKNITLILSKDYNDKSIIEKIGGIVDKDGNISISYNPKQETSRDILKKAEEAGLKVNDFSVTGASLETVFLSMTSNK
;
A
#
# COMPACT_ATOMS: atom_id res chain seq x y z
N THR A 1 11.44 29.29 15.38
CA THR A 1 11.32 27.84 15.02
C THR A 1 11.37 26.89 16.21
N ARG A 2 11.82 27.33 17.41
CA ARG A 2 11.90 26.48 18.61
C ARG A 2 10.52 26.04 19.15
N THR A 3 9.46 26.75 18.83
CA THR A 3 8.08 26.53 19.32
C THR A 3 7.21 25.68 18.38
N LEU A 4 7.70 25.34 17.18
CA LEU A 4 6.93 24.58 16.21
C LEU A 4 6.99 23.07 16.49
N SER A 5 5.83 22.38 16.41
CA SER A 5 5.78 20.92 16.40
C SER A 5 6.52 20.33 15.20
N GLY A 6 6.84 19.04 15.23
CA GLY A 6 7.46 18.34 14.10
C GLY A 6 6.68 18.51 12.80
N GLY A 7 5.36 18.32 12.85
CA GLY A 7 4.48 18.50 11.71
C GLY A 7 4.42 19.95 11.21
N MET A 8 4.42 20.93 12.11
CA MET A 8 4.48 22.35 11.71
C MET A 8 5.80 22.71 11.00
N LYS A 9 6.91 22.15 11.48
CA LYS A 9 8.22 22.31 10.81
C LYS A 9 8.20 21.71 9.40
N ARG A 10 7.60 20.55 9.22
CA ARG A 10 7.50 19.86 7.92
C ARG A 10 6.67 20.68 6.94
N ARG A 11 5.48 21.15 7.36
CA ARG A 11 4.66 22.09 6.54
C ARG A 11 5.43 23.34 6.13
N LEU A 12 6.17 23.92 7.08
CA LEU A 12 6.98 25.13 6.80
C LEU A 12 8.08 24.86 5.77
N LEU A 13 8.73 23.68 5.83
CA LEU A 13 9.75 23.30 4.84
C LEU A 13 9.14 23.14 3.44
N VAL A 14 8.01 22.45 3.32
CA VAL A 14 7.31 22.31 2.04
C VAL A 14 6.86 23.68 1.54
N ALA A 15 6.23 24.51 2.38
CA ALA A 15 5.82 25.86 2.01
C ALA A 15 7.01 26.73 1.55
N LYS A 16 8.16 26.64 2.25
CA LYS A 16 9.37 27.38 1.90
C LYS A 16 9.91 26.96 0.52
N SER A 17 9.91 25.67 0.21
CA SER A 17 10.40 25.17 -1.08
C SER A 17 9.52 25.60 -2.26
N MET A 18 8.28 26.02 -1.99
CA MET A 18 7.30 26.46 -2.99
C MET A 18 7.25 27.97 -3.24
N VAL A 19 7.92 28.78 -2.42
CA VAL A 19 7.84 30.26 -2.51
C VAL A 19 8.18 30.80 -3.91
N HIS A 20 9.13 30.17 -4.58
CA HIS A 20 9.60 30.56 -5.91
C HIS A 20 8.94 29.77 -7.07
N ARG A 21 7.89 28.96 -6.77
CA ARG A 21 7.14 28.17 -7.76
C ARG A 21 8.05 27.36 -8.68
N PRO A 22 8.85 26.45 -8.16
CA PRO A 22 9.79 25.66 -8.95
C PRO A 22 9.03 24.73 -9.91
N PRO A 23 9.52 24.51 -11.15
CA PRO A 23 8.93 23.51 -12.05
C PRO A 23 9.16 22.08 -11.57
N ILE A 24 10.20 21.84 -10.77
CA ILE A 24 10.54 20.55 -10.17
C ILE A 24 10.72 20.73 -8.67
N LEU A 25 10.07 19.87 -7.88
CA LEU A 25 10.15 19.84 -6.43
C LEU A 25 10.63 18.47 -5.97
N ILE A 26 11.72 18.45 -5.19
CA ILE A 26 12.25 17.23 -4.58
C ILE A 26 11.91 17.23 -3.09
N LEU A 27 11.21 16.21 -2.63
CA LEU A 27 10.77 16.04 -1.26
C LEU A 27 11.39 14.76 -0.69
N ASP A 28 12.21 14.93 0.33
CA ASP A 28 12.82 13.81 1.05
C ASP A 28 12.01 13.50 2.30
N GLU A 29 11.39 12.30 2.33
CA GLU A 29 10.55 11.81 3.43
C GLU A 29 9.50 12.86 3.88
N PRO A 30 8.61 13.37 3.01
CA PRO A 30 7.81 14.55 3.31
C PRO A 30 6.86 14.36 4.49
N THR A 31 6.42 13.13 4.79
CA THR A 31 5.47 12.84 5.87
C THR A 31 6.06 12.05 7.04
N ALA A 32 7.39 11.87 7.09
CA ALA A 32 8.01 11.14 8.18
C ALA A 32 7.75 11.82 9.54
N GLY A 33 7.28 11.03 10.52
CA GLY A 33 6.99 11.52 11.87
C GLY A 33 5.79 12.46 11.97
N VAL A 34 4.90 12.44 10.99
CA VAL A 34 3.66 13.22 10.93
C VAL A 34 2.48 12.31 11.29
N ASP A 35 1.51 12.83 12.05
CA ASP A 35 0.27 12.11 12.33
C ASP A 35 -0.59 11.89 11.08
N ILE A 36 -1.54 10.96 11.16
CA ILE A 36 -2.35 10.50 10.01
C ILE A 36 -3.13 11.67 9.36
N GLU A 37 -3.75 12.52 10.17
CA GLU A 37 -4.57 13.62 9.65
C GLU A 37 -3.71 14.63 8.89
N LEU A 38 -2.57 14.99 9.45
CA LEU A 38 -1.63 15.90 8.83
C LEU A 38 -0.98 15.30 7.58
N ARG A 39 -0.73 13.98 7.57
CA ARG A 39 -0.23 13.26 6.39
C ARG A 39 -1.19 13.40 5.22
N GLN A 40 -2.48 13.12 5.45
CA GLN A 40 -3.51 13.26 4.41
C GLN A 40 -3.62 14.68 3.85
N GLN A 41 -3.50 15.70 4.71
CA GLN A 41 -3.48 17.10 4.28
C GLN A 41 -2.26 17.43 3.41
N LEU A 42 -1.08 16.91 3.76
CA LEU A 42 0.13 17.06 2.96
C LEU A 42 0.01 16.34 1.60
N TRP A 43 -0.54 15.14 1.57
CA TRP A 43 -0.80 14.39 0.33
C TRP A 43 -1.73 15.17 -0.60
N ALA A 44 -2.86 15.68 -0.08
CA ALA A 44 -3.77 16.50 -0.86
C ALA A 44 -3.09 17.75 -1.43
N TYR A 45 -2.20 18.36 -0.66
CA TYR A 45 -1.43 19.53 -1.10
C TYR A 45 -0.42 19.16 -2.19
N ILE A 46 0.32 18.07 -2.03
CA ILE A 46 1.29 17.55 -3.02
C ILE A 46 0.59 17.25 -4.35
N ARG A 47 -0.57 16.56 -4.31
CA ARG A 47 -1.38 16.31 -5.52
C ARG A 47 -1.77 17.61 -6.22
N LYS A 48 -2.27 18.57 -5.47
CA LYS A 48 -2.66 19.88 -6.02
C LYS A 48 -1.51 20.59 -6.70
N LEU A 49 -0.29 20.51 -6.17
CA LEU A 49 0.90 21.08 -6.80
C LEU A 49 1.22 20.40 -8.14
N ASN A 50 1.12 19.08 -8.17
CA ASN A 50 1.34 18.29 -9.38
C ASN A 50 0.29 18.61 -10.45
N GLU A 51 -0.99 18.67 -10.10
CA GLU A 51 -2.09 19.11 -10.98
C GLU A 51 -1.88 20.50 -11.58
N HIS A 52 -1.18 21.38 -10.87
CA HIS A 52 -0.80 22.71 -11.36
C HIS A 52 0.50 22.74 -12.17
N GLY A 53 1.04 21.58 -12.54
CA GLY A 53 2.18 21.43 -13.44
C GLY A 53 3.54 21.38 -12.76
N THR A 54 3.62 21.25 -11.43
CA THR A 54 4.89 21.01 -10.73
C THR A 54 5.24 19.53 -10.84
N THR A 55 6.41 19.19 -11.39
CA THR A 55 6.93 17.82 -11.33
C THR A 55 7.44 17.54 -9.93
N ILE A 56 6.98 16.44 -9.31
CA ILE A 56 7.34 16.11 -7.94
C ILE A 56 8.14 14.80 -7.94
N ILE A 57 9.30 14.83 -7.29
CA ILE A 57 10.10 13.66 -6.96
C ILE A 57 10.09 13.54 -5.45
N LEU A 58 9.64 12.41 -4.92
CA LEU A 58 9.67 12.17 -3.48
C LEU A 58 10.41 10.87 -3.15
N THR A 59 11.07 10.86 -2.00
CA THR A 59 11.57 9.65 -1.38
C THR A 59 10.69 9.31 -0.18
N THR A 60 10.41 8.05 0.03
CA THR A 60 9.65 7.59 1.19
C THR A 60 9.94 6.12 1.49
N HIS A 61 9.81 5.75 2.75
CA HIS A 61 9.74 4.36 3.19
C HIS A 61 8.29 3.93 3.51
N TYR A 62 7.33 4.84 3.40
CA TYR A 62 5.91 4.54 3.51
C TYR A 62 5.38 4.12 2.14
N LEU A 63 5.21 2.83 1.92
CA LEU A 63 4.75 2.27 0.64
C LEU A 63 3.37 2.79 0.23
N GLU A 64 2.49 3.00 1.21
CA GLU A 64 1.18 3.63 1.01
C GLU A 64 1.29 5.05 0.43
N GLU A 65 2.27 5.85 0.87
CA GLU A 65 2.52 7.19 0.33
C GLU A 65 2.95 7.15 -1.13
N ALA A 66 3.85 6.21 -1.48
CA ALA A 66 4.30 6.01 -2.85
C ALA A 66 3.14 5.55 -3.74
N GLU A 67 2.33 4.59 -3.27
CA GLU A 67 1.18 4.06 -4.00
C GLU A 67 0.12 5.14 -4.27
N GLU A 68 -0.10 6.00 -3.29
CA GLU A 68 -1.14 7.02 -3.32
C GLU A 68 -0.75 8.27 -4.13
N LEU A 69 0.53 8.65 -4.16
CA LEU A 69 0.99 9.91 -4.72
C LEU A 69 1.74 9.76 -6.05
N CYS A 70 2.35 8.61 -6.33
CA CYS A 70 3.29 8.50 -7.44
C CYS A 70 2.68 7.81 -8.66
N ASP A 71 2.79 8.44 -9.82
CA ASP A 71 2.46 7.83 -11.12
C ASP A 71 3.50 6.78 -11.52
N THR A 72 4.76 7.00 -11.13
CA THR A 72 5.91 6.12 -11.40
C THR A 72 6.70 5.91 -10.12
N ILE A 73 7.07 4.67 -9.85
CA ILE A 73 7.83 4.28 -8.66
C ILE A 73 9.15 3.65 -9.08
N ALA A 74 10.23 4.07 -8.40
CA ALA A 74 11.52 3.41 -8.46
C ALA A 74 11.78 2.72 -7.12
N ILE A 75 11.90 1.40 -7.12
CA ILE A 75 12.25 0.60 -5.95
C ILE A 75 13.76 0.50 -5.87
N VAL A 76 14.32 0.97 -4.74
CA VAL A 76 15.77 0.98 -4.48
C VAL A 76 16.09 -0.03 -3.39
N ASN A 77 17.07 -0.89 -3.62
CA ASN A 77 17.56 -1.83 -2.63
C ASN A 77 19.09 -1.85 -2.67
N HIS A 78 19.75 -1.74 -1.52
CA HIS A 78 21.21 -1.68 -1.40
C HIS A 78 21.90 -0.67 -2.35
N GLY A 79 21.25 0.48 -2.63
CA GLY A 79 21.78 1.52 -3.50
C GLY A 79 21.56 1.29 -5.00
N GLU A 80 20.92 0.19 -5.40
CA GLU A 80 20.59 -0.13 -6.77
C GLU A 80 19.08 0.00 -7.04
N ILE A 81 18.72 0.50 -8.21
CA ILE A 81 17.33 0.51 -8.67
C ILE A 81 17.01 -0.89 -9.19
N ILE A 82 16.18 -1.63 -8.45
CA ILE A 82 15.76 -2.99 -8.83
C ILE A 82 14.53 -2.99 -9.75
N ARG A 83 13.71 -1.96 -9.71
CA ARG A 83 12.55 -1.75 -10.57
C ARG A 83 12.26 -0.27 -10.71
N CYS A 84 11.88 0.17 -11.91
CA CYS A 84 11.31 1.49 -12.15
C CYS A 84 10.22 1.35 -13.20
N ALA A 85 8.96 1.63 -12.83
CA ALA A 85 7.81 1.48 -13.73
C ALA A 85 6.61 2.31 -13.23
N PRO A 86 5.57 2.50 -14.06
CA PRO A 86 4.30 3.07 -13.63
C PRO A 86 3.73 2.29 -12.43
N THR A 87 3.15 3.01 -11.46
CA THR A 87 2.58 2.42 -10.23
C THR A 87 1.58 1.30 -10.56
N LYS A 88 0.71 1.53 -11.54
CA LYS A 88 -0.28 0.53 -11.98
C LYS A 88 0.35 -0.75 -12.52
N GLU A 89 1.49 -0.63 -13.23
CA GLU A 89 2.23 -1.77 -13.74
C GLU A 89 2.85 -2.58 -12.59
N ILE A 90 3.51 -1.89 -11.65
CA ILE A 90 4.10 -2.54 -10.47
C ILE A 90 3.04 -3.30 -9.68
N LEU A 91 1.87 -2.69 -9.46
CA LEU A 91 0.76 -3.33 -8.75
C LEU A 91 0.13 -4.48 -9.55
N SER A 92 0.13 -4.41 -10.88
CA SER A 92 -0.39 -5.48 -11.74
C SER A 92 0.56 -6.67 -11.86
N ASP A 93 1.86 -6.44 -11.71
CA ASP A 93 2.89 -7.49 -11.71
C ASP A 93 2.86 -8.34 -10.44
N ALA A 94 2.24 -7.84 -9.37
CA ALA A 94 1.94 -8.68 -8.23
C ALA A 94 0.89 -9.71 -8.63
N ASP A 95 1.35 -10.91 -8.95
CA ASP A 95 0.52 -12.07 -9.30
C ASP A 95 -0.40 -12.54 -8.14
N SER A 96 -0.67 -11.68 -7.16
CA SER A 96 -1.47 -12.04 -6.01
C SER A 96 -2.52 -10.98 -5.68
N LYS A 97 -3.74 -11.44 -5.43
CA LYS A 97 -4.82 -10.69 -4.78
C LYS A 97 -5.09 -11.31 -3.42
N ASN A 98 -5.58 -10.50 -2.50
CA ASN A 98 -6.03 -10.99 -1.21
C ASN A 98 -7.56 -10.96 -1.17
N ILE A 99 -8.16 -12.07 -0.78
CA ILE A 99 -9.56 -12.13 -0.41
C ILE A 99 -9.66 -12.29 1.11
N THR A 100 -10.39 -11.39 1.75
CA THR A 100 -10.69 -11.46 3.18
C THR A 100 -12.11 -11.97 3.35
N LEU A 101 -12.27 -13.12 4.01
CA LEU A 101 -13.54 -13.75 4.29
C LEU A 101 -14.00 -13.38 5.69
N ILE A 102 -15.19 -12.80 5.80
CA ILE A 102 -15.85 -12.47 7.06
C ILE A 102 -16.82 -13.59 7.39
N LEU A 103 -16.55 -14.32 8.47
CA LEU A 103 -17.33 -15.49 8.85
C LEU A 103 -18.54 -15.12 9.71
N SER A 104 -19.60 -15.91 9.61
CA SER A 104 -20.83 -15.75 10.42
C SER A 104 -20.65 -16.15 11.89
N LYS A 105 -19.59 -16.85 12.25
CA LYS A 105 -19.21 -17.29 13.61
C LYS A 105 -17.69 -17.38 13.71
N ASP A 106 -17.16 -17.22 14.92
CA ASP A 106 -15.77 -17.50 15.23
C ASP A 106 -15.44 -18.94 14.87
N TYR A 107 -14.62 -19.10 13.87
CA TYR A 107 -14.17 -20.39 13.39
C TYR A 107 -12.75 -20.62 13.87
N ASN A 108 -12.56 -21.57 14.79
CA ASN A 108 -11.28 -21.81 15.46
C ASN A 108 -10.53 -23.06 14.94
N ASP A 109 -11.02 -23.70 13.89
CA ASP A 109 -10.34 -24.86 13.32
C ASP A 109 -9.22 -24.43 12.37
N LYS A 110 -8.02 -24.25 12.95
CA LYS A 110 -6.81 -23.85 12.22
C LYS A 110 -6.46 -24.82 11.09
N SER A 111 -6.80 -26.10 11.23
CA SER A 111 -6.45 -27.11 10.22
C SER A 111 -7.20 -26.90 8.91
N ILE A 112 -8.43 -26.41 8.98
CA ILE A 112 -9.25 -26.10 7.80
C ILE A 112 -8.77 -24.81 7.15
N ILE A 113 -8.41 -23.81 7.96
CA ILE A 113 -7.91 -22.52 7.48
C ILE A 113 -6.58 -22.70 6.73
N GLU A 114 -5.66 -23.47 7.31
CA GLU A 114 -4.38 -23.80 6.66
C GLU A 114 -4.58 -24.59 5.35
N LYS A 115 -5.57 -25.48 5.31
CA LYS A 115 -5.88 -26.33 4.15
C LYS A 115 -6.35 -25.51 2.93
N ILE A 116 -6.99 -24.38 3.17
CA ILE A 116 -7.41 -23.44 2.12
C ILE A 116 -6.38 -22.34 1.86
N GLY A 117 -5.21 -22.40 2.49
CA GLY A 117 -4.15 -21.39 2.36
C GLY A 117 -4.46 -20.06 3.04
N GLY A 118 -5.33 -20.07 4.06
CA GLY A 118 -5.78 -18.90 4.78
C GLY A 118 -4.93 -18.56 6.00
N ILE A 119 -4.93 -17.31 6.38
CA ILE A 119 -4.34 -16.79 7.63
C ILE A 119 -5.43 -16.00 8.35
N VAL A 120 -5.55 -16.23 9.67
CA VAL A 120 -6.50 -15.46 10.51
C VAL A 120 -5.88 -14.11 10.85
N ASP A 121 -6.60 -13.03 10.57
CA ASP A 121 -6.22 -11.68 10.96
C ASP A 121 -6.55 -11.37 12.43
N LYS A 122 -6.25 -10.14 12.88
CA LYS A 122 -6.48 -9.70 14.27
C LYS A 122 -7.97 -9.60 14.64
N ASP A 123 -8.83 -9.47 13.64
CA ASP A 123 -10.28 -9.30 13.77
C ASP A 123 -11.02 -10.64 13.64
N GLY A 124 -10.28 -11.76 13.46
CA GLY A 124 -10.85 -13.10 13.31
C GLY A 124 -11.32 -13.44 11.89
N ASN A 125 -11.03 -12.58 10.90
CA ASN A 125 -11.33 -12.85 9.51
C ASN A 125 -10.24 -13.72 8.87
N ILE A 126 -10.57 -14.42 7.79
CA ILE A 126 -9.63 -15.26 7.06
C ILE A 126 -9.15 -14.53 5.82
N SER A 127 -7.85 -14.26 5.75
CA SER A 127 -7.21 -13.69 4.56
C SER A 127 -6.54 -14.78 3.74
N ILE A 128 -6.85 -14.84 2.44
CA ILE A 128 -6.30 -15.81 1.48
C ILE A 128 -5.68 -15.03 0.33
N SER A 129 -4.39 -15.30 0.07
CA SER A 129 -3.69 -14.75 -1.09
C SER A 129 -3.82 -15.71 -2.26
N TYR A 130 -4.21 -15.22 -3.43
CA TYR A 130 -4.41 -16.04 -4.62
C TYR A 130 -3.93 -15.36 -5.90
N ASN A 131 -3.52 -16.14 -6.90
CA ASN A 131 -3.13 -15.63 -8.21
C ASN A 131 -4.36 -15.50 -9.11
N PRO A 132 -4.76 -14.28 -9.51
CA PRO A 132 -5.95 -14.06 -10.33
C PRO A 132 -5.85 -14.62 -11.76
N LYS A 133 -4.65 -14.99 -12.21
CA LYS A 133 -4.43 -15.69 -13.49
C LYS A 133 -4.70 -17.19 -13.40
N GLN A 134 -4.69 -17.76 -12.19
CA GLN A 134 -4.88 -19.20 -11.94
C GLN A 134 -6.24 -19.50 -11.32
N GLU A 135 -6.71 -18.63 -10.42
CA GLU A 135 -7.94 -18.82 -9.65
C GLU A 135 -8.73 -17.52 -9.60
N THR A 136 -10.05 -17.63 -9.55
CA THR A 136 -10.93 -16.48 -9.34
C THR A 136 -11.34 -16.37 -7.87
N SER A 137 -11.79 -15.18 -7.43
CA SER A 137 -12.37 -15.01 -6.08
C SER A 137 -13.54 -15.94 -5.84
N ARG A 138 -14.30 -16.31 -6.90
CA ARG A 138 -15.40 -17.29 -6.82
C ARG A 138 -14.90 -18.70 -6.49
N ASP A 139 -13.75 -19.10 -7.07
CA ASP A 139 -13.16 -20.42 -6.78
C ASP A 139 -12.70 -20.50 -5.35
N ILE A 140 -12.13 -19.42 -4.80
CA ILE A 140 -11.73 -19.33 -3.39
C ILE A 140 -12.95 -19.41 -2.47
N LEU A 141 -14.04 -18.67 -2.78
CA LEU A 141 -15.26 -18.76 -2.00
C LEU A 141 -15.84 -20.18 -2.00
N LYS A 142 -15.87 -20.83 -3.16
CA LYS A 142 -16.34 -22.21 -3.28
C LYS A 142 -15.50 -23.19 -2.46
N LYS A 143 -14.15 -23.05 -2.48
CA LYS A 143 -13.25 -23.84 -1.63
C LYS A 143 -13.53 -23.63 -0.14
N ALA A 144 -13.78 -22.39 0.27
CA ALA A 144 -14.11 -22.06 1.65
C ALA A 144 -15.43 -22.70 2.08
N GLU A 145 -16.49 -22.63 1.25
CA GLU A 145 -17.79 -23.24 1.50
C GLU A 145 -17.69 -24.78 1.54
N GLU A 146 -16.97 -25.41 0.62
CA GLU A 146 -16.72 -26.86 0.60
C GLU A 146 -15.92 -27.33 1.82
N ALA A 147 -15.06 -26.46 2.38
CA ALA A 147 -14.37 -26.71 3.64
C ALA A 147 -15.27 -26.51 4.88
N GLY A 148 -16.53 -26.12 4.70
CA GLY A 148 -17.51 -25.94 5.78
C GLY A 148 -17.54 -24.56 6.41
N LEU A 149 -16.81 -23.58 5.84
CA LEU A 149 -16.84 -22.19 6.31
C LEU A 149 -18.14 -21.52 5.86
N LYS A 150 -18.81 -20.86 6.79
CA LYS A 150 -19.99 -20.04 6.47
C LYS A 150 -19.56 -18.59 6.30
N VAL A 151 -19.29 -18.22 5.04
CA VAL A 151 -18.88 -16.86 4.68
C VAL A 151 -20.14 -15.96 4.70
N ASN A 152 -20.08 -14.90 5.49
CA ASN A 152 -21.15 -13.90 5.60
C ASN A 152 -20.92 -12.76 4.61
N ASP A 153 -19.67 -12.35 4.47
CA ASP A 153 -19.27 -11.29 3.54
C ASP A 153 -17.80 -11.52 3.14
N PHE A 154 -17.37 -10.86 2.08
CA PHE A 154 -15.98 -10.89 1.65
C PHE A 154 -15.57 -9.58 1.00
N SER A 155 -14.28 -9.26 1.11
CA SER A 155 -13.66 -8.17 0.37
C SER A 155 -12.47 -8.69 -0.44
N VAL A 156 -12.27 -8.12 -1.63
CA VAL A 156 -11.10 -8.42 -2.46
C VAL A 156 -10.27 -7.17 -2.57
N THR A 157 -9.04 -7.26 -2.09
CA THR A 157 -8.04 -6.20 -2.22
C THR A 157 -7.03 -6.58 -3.29
N GLY A 158 -6.65 -5.60 -4.11
CA GLY A 158 -5.53 -5.76 -5.04
C GLY A 158 -4.22 -6.04 -4.30
N ALA A 159 -3.18 -6.36 -5.03
CA ALA A 159 -1.85 -6.37 -4.46
C ALA A 159 -1.49 -4.97 -3.96
N SER A 160 -0.94 -4.88 -2.78
CA SER A 160 -0.34 -3.65 -2.27
C SER A 160 1.12 -3.55 -2.72
N LEU A 161 1.63 -2.34 -2.78
CA LEU A 161 3.05 -2.12 -3.05
C LEU A 161 3.95 -2.83 -2.01
N GLU A 162 3.46 -3.03 -0.79
CA GLU A 162 4.15 -3.78 0.26
C GLU A 162 4.37 -5.24 -0.15
N THR A 163 3.34 -5.90 -0.68
CA THR A 163 3.46 -7.29 -1.17
C THR A 163 4.48 -7.41 -2.29
N VAL A 164 4.46 -6.46 -3.24
CA VAL A 164 5.42 -6.39 -4.35
C VAL A 164 6.83 -6.16 -3.83
N PHE A 165 7.02 -5.19 -2.96
CA PHE A 165 8.31 -4.85 -2.38
C PHE A 165 8.94 -6.03 -1.64
N LEU A 166 8.18 -6.72 -0.79
CA LEU A 166 8.64 -7.90 -0.08
C LEU A 166 9.05 -9.03 -1.04
N SER A 167 8.28 -9.28 -2.09
CA SER A 167 8.61 -10.32 -3.08
C SER A 167 9.92 -10.03 -3.83
N MET A 168 10.19 -8.75 -4.11
CA MET A 168 11.41 -8.32 -4.83
C MET A 168 12.65 -8.24 -3.94
N THR A 169 12.48 -8.06 -2.63
CA THR A 169 13.61 -7.87 -1.70
C THR A 169 13.94 -9.11 -0.89
N SER A 170 13.01 -10.09 -0.76
CA SER A 170 13.21 -11.34 0.01
C SER A 170 14.00 -12.42 -0.73
N ASN A 171 14.29 -12.27 -2.01
CA ASN A 171 14.97 -13.28 -2.86
C ASN A 171 16.49 -13.03 -2.99
N LYS A 172 17.13 -12.50 -1.94
CA LYS A 172 18.62 -12.43 -1.89
C LYS A 172 19.18 -12.94 -0.59
#